data_4e18a612f46f799c16fa3d0251cd2ff6
#
_entry.id   4e18a612f46f799c16fa3d0251cd2ff6
#
_cell.length_a   1.000
_cell.length_b   1.000
_cell.length_c   1.000
_cell.angle_alpha   90.00
_cell.angle_beta   90.00
_cell.angle_gamma   90.00
#
_symmetry.space_group_name_H-M   'P 1'
#
loop_
_entity.id
_entity.type
_entity.pdbx_description
1 polymer ?
#
loop_
_entity_poly.entity_id
_entity_poly.type
_entity_poly.pdbx_seq_one_letter_code
_entity_poly.pdbx_strand_id
1 'polypeptide(L)'
;MAKGRGGLGRGLESLFEDAAPSFESDTRIETLPLREVEPDPGQPRKTFDDETLAELSASIAEHGLLQPIAVRPKPSGGYLIVAGERRWRASRMAGLTEVPVIVKDVTDEQAMELALVENLQREDLDPVEEAAGIRELMTRCDLTQEQAARKLGKSRSALANSLRLLSLPETVLELLKSGFITIGHAKVVLGLPAPELQEKAAQMIADNQLNVRQAEALCKKLAKPAKEPVAAPLPSALPVEVEESLKQALGSEVRVAYHDGKGKLTVHFYSDDQLKAFANLLGQYSVE
;
A
#
# COMPACT_ATOMS: atom_id res chain seq x y z
N MET A 1 32.84 29.19 -42.63
CA MET A 1 32.68 28.02 -41.72
C MET A 1 32.19 28.52 -40.36
N ALA A 2 30.93 28.46 -40.11
CA ALA A 2 30.33 28.87 -38.83
C ALA A 2 29.71 27.64 -38.14
N LYS A 3 30.24 27.31 -36.98
CA LYS A 3 29.80 26.21 -36.12
C LYS A 3 28.48 26.55 -35.42
N GLY A 4 27.45 25.77 -35.71
CA GLY A 4 26.17 25.82 -35.00
C GLY A 4 26.32 25.44 -33.54
N ARG A 5 25.83 26.27 -32.61
CA ARG A 5 25.64 25.98 -31.19
C ARG A 5 24.28 25.32 -31.03
N GLY A 6 24.31 24.09 -30.54
CA GLY A 6 23.15 23.24 -30.27
C GLY A 6 22.24 23.80 -29.18
N GLY A 7 20.97 23.77 -29.50
CA GLY A 7 19.88 24.17 -28.60
C GLY A 7 19.55 23.12 -27.53
N LEU A 8 20.08 23.29 -26.33
CA LEU A 8 19.66 22.55 -25.12
C LEU A 8 18.72 23.38 -24.22
N GLY A 9 18.39 24.61 -24.60
CA GLY A 9 17.58 25.51 -23.76
C GLY A 9 16.07 25.48 -24.00
N ARG A 10 15.59 24.95 -25.13
CA ARG A 10 14.15 24.97 -25.47
C ARG A 10 13.33 23.79 -24.97
N GLY A 11 13.98 22.72 -24.55
CA GLY A 11 13.29 21.51 -24.03
C GLY A 11 12.92 21.58 -22.55
N LEU A 12 13.56 22.44 -21.78
CA LEU A 12 13.27 22.59 -20.36
C LEU A 12 12.14 23.60 -20.09
N GLU A 13 12.01 24.63 -20.93
CA GLU A 13 10.89 25.59 -20.81
C GLU A 13 9.53 24.95 -21.12
N SER A 14 9.44 24.07 -22.12
CA SER A 14 8.19 23.37 -22.44
C SER A 14 7.76 22.32 -21.42
N LEU A 15 8.66 21.85 -20.56
CA LEU A 15 8.31 20.94 -19.46
C LEU A 15 7.76 21.65 -18.23
N PHE A 16 7.99 22.96 -18.13
CA PHE A 16 7.41 23.79 -17.05
C PHE A 16 6.10 24.46 -17.43
N GLU A 17 5.79 24.58 -18.74
CA GLU A 17 4.52 25.15 -19.20
C GLU A 17 3.33 24.18 -19.10
N ASP A 18 3.57 22.85 -19.17
CA ASP A 18 2.48 21.84 -19.13
C ASP A 18 2.12 21.34 -17.72
N ALA A 19 2.83 21.74 -16.66
CA ALA A 19 2.63 21.25 -15.29
C ALA A 19 1.97 22.23 -14.32
N ALA A 20 1.68 23.46 -14.75
CA ALA A 20 0.90 24.39 -13.93
C ALA A 20 -0.54 24.39 -14.44
N PRO A 21 -1.56 24.11 -13.61
CA PRO A 21 -2.93 24.47 -13.97
C PRO A 21 -2.93 25.98 -14.19
N SER A 22 -3.25 26.41 -15.42
CA SER A 22 -3.37 27.79 -15.84
C SER A 22 -4.49 28.49 -15.05
N PHE A 23 -4.18 28.93 -13.83
CA PHE A 23 -4.91 29.93 -13.10
C PHE A 23 -4.18 31.27 -13.29
N GLU A 24 -4.17 31.78 -14.53
CA GLU A 24 -3.98 33.19 -14.81
C GLU A 24 -5.25 33.96 -14.39
N SER A 25 -5.50 34.03 -13.10
CA SER A 25 -6.30 35.09 -12.51
C SER A 25 -5.33 36.06 -11.83
N ASP A 26 -5.47 37.33 -12.11
CA ASP A 26 -4.73 38.49 -11.60
C ASP A 26 -4.26 38.30 -10.16
N THR A 27 -3.04 37.74 -9.98
CA THR A 27 -2.49 37.38 -8.67
C THR A 27 -1.89 38.66 -8.06
N ARG A 28 -2.74 39.58 -7.56
CA ARG A 28 -2.27 40.77 -6.84
C ARG A 28 -1.91 40.37 -5.43
N ILE A 29 -0.67 40.63 -5.04
CA ILE A 29 -0.24 40.56 -3.67
C ILE A 29 -0.71 41.86 -3.00
N GLU A 30 -1.59 41.74 -2.03
CA GLU A 30 -2.11 42.86 -1.22
C GLU A 30 -1.57 42.72 0.21
N THR A 31 -1.47 43.85 0.92
CA THR A 31 -1.15 43.84 2.34
C THR A 31 -2.44 44.07 3.12
N LEU A 32 -2.79 43.11 3.97
CA LEU A 32 -4.02 43.21 4.78
C LEU A 32 -3.69 43.23 6.29
N PRO A 33 -4.50 43.95 7.07
CA PRO A 33 -4.42 43.85 8.53
C PRO A 33 -4.65 42.41 9.00
N LEU A 34 -3.77 41.93 9.85
CA LEU A 34 -3.81 40.49 10.32
C LEU A 34 -5.15 40.19 11.03
N ARG A 35 -5.80 41.18 11.66
CA ARG A 35 -7.11 41.07 12.32
C ARG A 35 -8.27 40.78 11.36
N GLU A 36 -8.10 41.06 10.04
CA GLU A 36 -9.12 40.84 9.02
C GLU A 36 -9.00 39.46 8.38
N VAL A 37 -7.94 38.73 8.72
CA VAL A 37 -7.64 37.38 8.20
C VAL A 37 -7.92 36.38 9.30
N GLU A 38 -8.81 35.44 9.05
CA GLU A 38 -9.21 34.38 9.98
C GLU A 38 -8.95 33.00 9.43
N PRO A 39 -8.62 32.00 10.28
CA PRO A 39 -8.54 30.62 9.86
C PRO A 39 -9.90 30.06 9.45
N ASP A 40 -9.95 29.24 8.42
CA ASP A 40 -11.18 28.57 8.02
C ASP A 40 -11.46 27.37 8.97
N PRO A 41 -12.63 27.32 9.65
CA PRO A 41 -13.00 26.21 10.52
C PRO A 41 -13.03 24.83 9.83
N GLY A 42 -13.16 24.82 8.51
CA GLY A 42 -13.18 23.61 7.68
C GLY A 42 -11.79 23.05 7.32
N GLN A 43 -10.69 23.67 7.76
CA GLN A 43 -9.33 23.24 7.46
C GLN A 43 -9.04 21.85 8.01
N PRO A 44 -8.45 20.94 7.20
CA PRO A 44 -8.19 19.55 7.58
C PRO A 44 -7.09 19.42 8.64
N ARG A 45 -6.15 20.38 8.71
CA ARG A 45 -5.03 20.33 9.67
C ARG A 45 -5.42 20.95 11.01
N LYS A 46 -5.53 20.11 12.05
CA LYS A 46 -5.90 20.55 13.42
C LYS A 46 -4.73 20.59 14.41
N THR A 47 -3.65 19.86 14.13
CA THR A 47 -2.48 19.78 15.01
C THR A 47 -1.30 20.54 14.43
N PHE A 48 -0.70 21.40 15.24
CA PHE A 48 0.49 22.18 14.91
C PHE A 48 1.51 21.94 16.02
N ASP A 49 2.72 21.67 15.62
CA ASP A 49 3.83 21.51 16.54
C ASP A 49 4.32 22.90 16.99
N ASP A 50 4.33 23.12 18.31
CA ASP A 50 4.63 24.42 18.90
C ASP A 50 6.10 24.83 18.72
N GLU A 51 7.04 23.89 18.70
CA GLU A 51 8.48 24.18 18.48
C GLU A 51 8.70 24.71 17.07
N THR A 52 8.20 24.01 16.07
CA THR A 52 8.34 24.42 14.66
C THR A 52 7.59 25.71 14.35
N LEU A 53 6.53 26.04 15.11
CA LEU A 53 5.83 27.31 15.02
C LEU A 53 6.64 28.47 15.63
N ALA A 54 7.31 28.23 16.75
CA ALA A 54 8.17 29.22 17.41
C ALA A 54 9.37 29.58 16.54
N GLU A 55 10.03 28.60 15.92
CA GLU A 55 11.13 28.84 14.98
C GLU A 55 10.67 29.70 13.78
N LEU A 56 9.52 29.36 13.19
CA LEU A 56 8.94 30.12 12.09
C LEU A 56 8.59 31.56 12.53
N SER A 57 8.05 31.73 13.74
CA SER A 57 7.73 33.05 14.31
C SER A 57 8.99 33.90 14.49
N ALA A 58 10.07 33.35 14.99
CA ALA A 58 11.35 34.04 15.12
C ALA A 58 11.89 34.52 13.77
N SER A 59 11.87 33.61 12.76
CA SER A 59 12.27 33.95 11.39
C SER A 59 11.40 35.08 10.78
N ILE A 60 10.08 35.02 11.02
CA ILE A 60 9.15 36.07 10.53
C ILE A 60 9.37 37.40 11.25
N ALA A 61 9.69 37.42 12.54
CA ALA A 61 10.00 38.62 13.29
C ALA A 61 11.26 39.32 12.75
N GLU A 62 12.27 38.59 12.27
CA GLU A 62 13.52 39.10 11.74
C GLU A 62 13.41 39.55 10.28
N HIS A 63 12.77 38.78 9.45
CA HIS A 63 12.81 38.92 7.98
C HIS A 63 11.45 39.34 7.37
N GLY A 64 10.40 39.39 8.17
CA GLY A 64 9.04 39.54 7.68
C GLY A 64 8.49 38.26 7.02
N LEU A 65 7.25 38.32 6.57
CA LEU A 65 6.60 37.20 5.88
C LEU A 65 6.95 37.24 4.38
N LEU A 66 7.88 36.38 3.95
CA LEU A 66 8.36 36.33 2.55
C LEU A 66 7.34 35.71 1.61
N GLN A 67 6.62 34.70 2.05
CA GLN A 67 5.59 34.02 1.24
C GLN A 67 4.19 34.49 1.66
N PRO A 68 3.39 35.07 0.73
CA PRO A 68 2.05 35.56 1.05
C PRO A 68 1.12 34.42 1.51
N ILE A 69 0.11 34.80 2.32
CA ILE A 69 -0.97 33.90 2.75
C ILE A 69 -2.05 33.95 1.66
N ALA A 70 -2.53 32.79 1.20
CA ALA A 70 -3.66 32.75 0.27
C ALA A 70 -4.97 32.87 1.06
N VAL A 71 -5.79 33.88 0.70
CA VAL A 71 -7.04 34.18 1.36
C VAL A 71 -8.19 34.33 0.36
N ARG A 72 -9.41 34.20 0.83
CA ARG A 72 -10.64 34.47 0.08
C ARG A 72 -11.54 35.43 0.84
N PRO A 73 -12.33 36.28 0.17
CA PRO A 73 -13.24 37.17 0.84
C PRO A 73 -14.38 36.40 1.53
N LYS A 74 -14.81 36.88 2.71
CA LYS A 74 -16.01 36.37 3.38
C LYS A 74 -17.24 37.21 2.96
N PRO A 75 -18.39 36.54 2.77
CA PRO A 75 -19.64 37.29 2.52
C PRO A 75 -20.00 38.27 3.64
N SER A 76 -19.58 38.01 4.89
CA SER A 76 -19.79 38.84 6.07
C SER A 76 -18.73 39.94 6.26
N GLY A 77 -17.79 40.08 5.35
CA GLY A 77 -16.62 40.97 5.46
C GLY A 77 -15.41 40.29 6.09
N GLY A 78 -14.20 40.76 5.75
CA GLY A 78 -12.93 40.11 6.11
C GLY A 78 -12.56 38.97 5.18
N TYR A 79 -11.54 38.16 5.55
CA TYR A 79 -10.94 37.15 4.72
C TYR A 79 -10.75 35.84 5.46
N LEU A 80 -10.95 34.72 4.77
CA LEU A 80 -10.64 33.35 5.26
C LEU A 80 -9.38 32.83 4.62
N ILE A 81 -8.55 32.15 5.41
CA ILE A 81 -7.32 31.54 4.94
C ILE A 81 -7.66 30.29 4.10
N VAL A 82 -7.23 30.30 2.85
CA VAL A 82 -7.29 29.12 1.96
C VAL A 82 -6.05 28.25 2.16
N ALA A 83 -4.85 28.89 2.20
CA ALA A 83 -3.57 28.21 2.43
C ALA A 83 -2.60 29.11 3.20
N GLY A 84 -1.76 28.52 4.05
CA GLY A 84 -0.76 29.23 4.83
C GLY A 84 -1.13 29.52 6.30
N GLU A 85 -1.97 28.69 6.93
CA GLU A 85 -2.39 28.88 8.34
C GLU A 85 -1.18 28.89 9.31
N ARG A 86 -0.15 28.06 9.10
CA ARG A 86 1.09 28.10 9.91
C ARG A 86 1.75 29.48 9.84
N ARG A 87 1.84 30.07 8.66
CA ARG A 87 2.40 31.40 8.43
C ARG A 87 1.59 32.49 9.14
N TRP A 88 0.27 32.39 9.08
CA TRP A 88 -0.63 33.29 9.80
C TRP A 88 -0.44 33.20 11.32
N ARG A 89 -0.42 32.00 11.89
CA ARG A 89 -0.19 31.77 13.33
C ARG A 89 1.17 32.28 13.77
N ALA A 90 2.21 31.98 13.04
CA ALA A 90 3.56 32.45 13.32
C ALA A 90 3.69 33.96 13.17
N SER A 91 3.03 34.61 12.20
CA SER A 91 2.96 36.06 12.06
C SER A 91 2.26 36.71 13.25
N ARG A 92 1.19 36.10 13.76
CA ARG A 92 0.51 36.55 14.95
C ARG A 92 1.39 36.44 16.20
N MET A 93 2.13 35.36 16.35
CA MET A 93 3.10 35.18 17.45
C MET A 93 4.26 36.18 17.35
N ALA A 94 4.70 36.50 16.13
CA ALA A 94 5.75 37.49 15.86
C ALA A 94 5.27 38.93 16.06
N GLY A 95 3.97 39.17 16.35
CA GLY A 95 3.41 40.48 16.61
C GLY A 95 3.22 41.34 15.36
N LEU A 96 3.16 40.76 14.16
CA LEU A 96 2.87 41.55 12.95
C LEU A 96 1.45 42.09 12.96
N THR A 97 1.29 43.34 12.52
CA THR A 97 -0.01 43.98 12.38
C THR A 97 -0.64 43.79 11.00
N GLU A 98 0.19 43.59 10.00
CA GLU A 98 -0.17 43.40 8.59
C GLU A 98 0.61 42.24 7.97
N VAL A 99 0.02 41.59 7.00
CA VAL A 99 0.63 40.47 6.28
C VAL A 99 0.37 40.57 4.77
N PRO A 100 1.35 40.16 3.94
CA PRO A 100 1.13 40.03 2.50
C PRO A 100 0.20 38.86 2.24
N VAL A 101 -0.83 39.07 1.41
CA VAL A 101 -1.81 38.07 1.05
C VAL A 101 -2.01 38.02 -0.47
N ILE A 102 -2.47 36.86 -0.95
CA ILE A 102 -3.00 36.68 -2.30
C ILE A 102 -4.49 36.47 -2.14
N VAL A 103 -5.30 37.41 -2.62
CA VAL A 103 -6.75 37.26 -2.63
C VAL A 103 -7.14 36.36 -3.82
N LYS A 104 -7.78 35.27 -3.52
CA LYS A 104 -8.34 34.35 -4.51
C LYS A 104 -9.86 34.48 -4.50
N ASP A 105 -10.42 34.77 -5.66
CA ASP A 105 -11.87 34.77 -5.87
C ASP A 105 -12.30 33.31 -6.17
N VAL A 106 -12.43 32.53 -5.11
CA VAL A 106 -12.78 31.10 -5.18
C VAL A 106 -14.00 30.82 -4.31
N THR A 107 -14.85 29.91 -4.77
CA THR A 107 -16.00 29.42 -3.99
C THR A 107 -15.52 28.61 -2.78
N ASP A 108 -16.44 28.38 -1.81
CA ASP A 108 -16.15 27.53 -0.64
C ASP A 108 -15.68 26.13 -1.05
N GLU A 109 -16.27 25.55 -2.11
CA GLU A 109 -15.91 24.23 -2.66
C GLU A 109 -14.51 24.25 -3.26
N GLN A 110 -14.19 25.28 -4.05
CA GLN A 110 -12.86 25.42 -4.66
C GLN A 110 -11.78 25.68 -3.60
N ALA A 111 -12.08 26.47 -2.57
CA ALA A 111 -11.16 26.72 -1.47
C ALA A 111 -10.87 25.42 -0.69
N MET A 112 -11.90 24.64 -0.40
CA MET A 112 -11.75 23.31 0.24
C MET A 112 -10.93 22.37 -0.62
N GLU A 113 -11.19 22.29 -1.92
CA GLU A 113 -10.42 21.49 -2.87
C GLU A 113 -8.94 21.87 -2.85
N LEU A 114 -8.63 23.17 -2.97
CA LEU A 114 -7.25 23.66 -2.92
C LEU A 114 -6.53 23.29 -1.64
N ALA A 115 -7.20 23.41 -0.49
CA ALA A 115 -6.64 23.06 0.81
C ALA A 115 -6.36 21.55 0.93
N LEU A 116 -7.24 20.70 0.40
CA LEU A 116 -7.05 19.24 0.39
C LEU A 116 -5.90 18.84 -0.54
N VAL A 117 -5.83 19.45 -1.74
CA VAL A 117 -4.75 19.18 -2.69
C VAL A 117 -3.39 19.62 -2.12
N GLU A 118 -3.31 20.83 -1.53
CA GLU A 118 -2.08 21.33 -0.88
C GLU A 118 -1.62 20.38 0.23
N ASN A 119 -2.54 19.95 1.09
CA ASN A 119 -2.22 19.03 2.16
C ASN A 119 -1.72 17.65 1.63
N LEU A 120 -2.27 17.17 0.51
CA LEU A 120 -1.84 15.93 -0.14
C LEU A 120 -0.51 16.02 -0.89
N GLN A 121 -0.03 17.24 -1.17
CA GLN A 121 1.27 17.48 -1.81
C GLN A 121 2.43 17.59 -0.80
N ARG A 122 2.16 17.40 0.50
CA ARG A 122 3.21 17.37 1.52
C ARG A 122 4.09 16.14 1.35
N GLU A 123 5.40 16.31 1.58
CA GLU A 123 6.41 15.24 1.44
C GLU A 123 6.43 14.27 2.64
N ASP A 124 5.84 14.66 3.77
CA ASP A 124 5.91 13.95 5.05
C ASP A 124 4.68 13.07 5.38
N LEU A 125 3.77 12.87 4.41
CA LEU A 125 2.58 12.03 4.61
C LEU A 125 2.92 10.54 4.62
N ASP A 126 2.38 9.83 5.62
CA ASP A 126 2.41 8.37 5.57
C ASP A 126 1.46 7.81 4.49
N PRO A 127 1.68 6.59 4.00
CA PRO A 127 0.88 6.03 2.90
C PRO A 127 -0.61 5.87 3.22
N VAL A 128 -0.97 5.73 4.50
CA VAL A 128 -2.36 5.57 4.94
C VAL A 128 -3.02 6.93 5.03
N GLU A 129 -2.30 7.94 5.53
CA GLU A 129 -2.76 9.35 5.53
C GLU A 129 -2.97 9.85 4.10
N GLU A 130 -2.02 9.59 3.19
CA GLU A 130 -2.17 9.92 1.77
C GLU A 130 -3.43 9.28 1.18
N ALA A 131 -3.64 7.99 1.41
CA ALA A 131 -4.81 7.27 0.90
C ALA A 131 -6.13 7.82 1.49
N ALA A 132 -6.15 8.14 2.78
CA ALA A 132 -7.30 8.74 3.46
C ALA A 132 -7.62 10.13 2.92
N GLY A 133 -6.61 10.97 2.72
CA GLY A 133 -6.76 12.31 2.13
C GLY A 133 -7.26 12.25 0.68
N ILE A 134 -6.77 11.31 -0.13
CA ILE A 134 -7.27 11.08 -1.49
C ILE A 134 -8.77 10.72 -1.45
N ARG A 135 -9.18 9.84 -0.55
CA ARG A 135 -10.59 9.46 -0.38
C ARG A 135 -11.43 10.66 0.05
N GLU A 136 -10.93 11.46 0.97
CA GLU A 136 -11.59 12.68 1.43
C GLU A 136 -11.77 13.69 0.29
N LEU A 137 -10.72 13.95 -0.49
CA LEU A 137 -10.76 14.82 -1.67
C LEU A 137 -11.83 14.35 -2.66
N MET A 138 -11.85 13.05 -2.99
CA MET A 138 -12.83 12.50 -3.92
C MET A 138 -14.27 12.64 -3.40
N THR A 139 -14.47 12.38 -2.11
CA THR A 139 -15.82 12.41 -1.50
C THR A 139 -16.35 13.82 -1.36
N ARG A 140 -15.53 14.78 -0.92
CA ARG A 140 -15.97 16.16 -0.68
C ARG A 140 -16.16 16.97 -1.96
N CYS A 141 -15.34 16.67 -2.98
CA CYS A 141 -15.37 17.41 -4.24
C CYS A 141 -16.08 16.61 -5.37
N ASP A 142 -16.74 15.50 -5.05
CA ASP A 142 -17.44 14.61 -5.99
C ASP A 142 -16.59 14.23 -7.22
N LEU A 143 -15.32 13.88 -6.98
CA LEU A 143 -14.36 13.58 -8.03
C LEU A 143 -14.29 12.09 -8.34
N THR A 144 -14.21 11.77 -9.61
CA THR A 144 -13.81 10.43 -10.06
C THR A 144 -12.32 10.17 -9.78
N GLN A 145 -11.91 8.89 -9.72
CA GLN A 145 -10.49 8.53 -9.55
C GLN A 145 -9.58 9.16 -10.65
N GLU A 146 -10.10 9.31 -11.86
CA GLU A 146 -9.34 9.90 -12.96
C GLU A 146 -9.13 11.40 -12.76
N GLN A 147 -10.18 12.11 -12.34
CA GLN A 147 -10.11 13.53 -12.04
C GLN A 147 -9.19 13.82 -10.86
N ALA A 148 -9.31 13.05 -9.76
CA ALA A 148 -8.45 13.17 -8.61
C ALA A 148 -6.97 12.88 -8.96
N ALA A 149 -6.70 11.84 -9.76
CA ALA A 149 -5.35 11.52 -10.21
C ALA A 149 -4.73 12.66 -11.03
N ARG A 150 -5.51 13.25 -11.96
CA ARG A 150 -5.06 14.40 -12.77
C ARG A 150 -4.73 15.60 -11.89
N LYS A 151 -5.59 15.94 -10.91
CA LYS A 151 -5.37 17.06 -9.99
C LYS A 151 -4.15 16.87 -9.10
N LEU A 152 -3.83 15.64 -8.72
CA LEU A 152 -2.68 15.29 -7.87
C LEU A 152 -1.39 15.01 -8.68
N GLY A 153 -1.42 15.10 -10.01
CA GLY A 153 -0.27 14.78 -10.86
C GLY A 153 0.13 13.31 -10.81
N LYS A 154 -0.80 12.40 -10.44
CA LYS A 154 -0.56 10.96 -10.27
C LYS A 154 -1.23 10.15 -11.38
N SER A 155 -0.72 8.95 -11.66
CA SER A 155 -1.44 8.04 -12.54
C SER A 155 -2.69 7.48 -11.86
N ARG A 156 -3.75 7.22 -12.62
CA ARG A 156 -4.98 6.57 -12.11
C ARG A 156 -4.67 5.25 -11.39
N SER A 157 -3.72 4.46 -11.91
CA SER A 157 -3.32 3.20 -11.30
C SER A 157 -2.62 3.38 -9.96
N ALA A 158 -1.77 4.41 -9.81
CA ALA A 158 -1.14 4.74 -8.54
C ALA A 158 -2.19 5.13 -7.50
N LEU A 159 -3.11 6.02 -7.87
CA LEU A 159 -4.20 6.46 -6.99
C LEU A 159 -5.12 5.30 -6.57
N ALA A 160 -5.52 4.43 -7.50
CA ALA A 160 -6.31 3.25 -7.19
C ALA A 160 -5.59 2.30 -6.22
N ASN A 161 -4.27 2.14 -6.37
CA ASN A 161 -3.46 1.33 -5.44
C ASN A 161 -3.40 1.96 -4.04
N SER A 162 -3.25 3.29 -3.92
CA SER A 162 -3.30 3.98 -2.62
C SER A 162 -4.66 3.78 -1.95
N LEU A 163 -5.76 3.98 -2.67
CA LEU A 163 -7.11 3.77 -2.12
C LEU A 163 -7.36 2.33 -1.65
N ARG A 164 -6.81 1.33 -2.35
CA ARG A 164 -6.94 -0.08 -1.94
C ARG A 164 -6.28 -0.37 -0.60
N LEU A 165 -5.25 0.38 -0.19
CA LEU A 165 -4.65 0.21 1.14
C LEU A 165 -5.68 0.36 2.26
N LEU A 166 -6.66 1.24 2.09
CA LEU A 166 -7.71 1.50 3.08
C LEU A 166 -8.70 0.33 3.28
N SER A 167 -8.62 -0.71 2.47
CA SER A 167 -9.40 -1.94 2.65
C SER A 167 -8.69 -2.99 3.51
N LEU A 168 -7.46 -2.73 3.95
CA LEU A 168 -6.73 -3.58 4.88
C LEU A 168 -7.30 -3.47 6.31
N PRO A 169 -7.21 -4.52 7.12
CA PRO A 169 -7.52 -4.45 8.55
C PRO A 169 -6.71 -3.38 9.28
N GLU A 170 -7.28 -2.80 10.33
CA GLU A 170 -6.63 -1.72 11.11
C GLU A 170 -5.26 -2.13 11.65
N THR A 171 -5.13 -3.36 12.12
CA THR A 171 -3.85 -3.93 12.60
C THR A 171 -2.74 -3.88 11.53
N VAL A 172 -3.10 -4.14 10.27
CA VAL A 172 -2.16 -4.08 9.14
C VAL A 172 -1.83 -2.65 8.77
N LEU A 173 -2.82 -1.74 8.85
CA LEU A 173 -2.60 -0.30 8.63
C LEU A 173 -1.67 0.29 9.69
N GLU A 174 -1.79 -0.12 10.95
CA GLU A 174 -0.88 0.30 12.03
C GLU A 174 0.56 -0.16 11.79
N LEU A 175 0.78 -1.40 11.34
CA LEU A 175 2.10 -1.89 10.96
C LEU A 175 2.69 -1.11 9.77
N LEU A 176 1.84 -0.68 8.84
CA LEU A 176 2.27 0.15 7.70
C LEU A 176 2.64 1.57 8.14
N LYS A 177 1.82 2.22 8.99
CA LYS A 177 2.10 3.56 9.55
C LYS A 177 3.37 3.58 10.38
N SER A 178 3.59 2.53 11.18
CA SER A 178 4.78 2.39 12.02
C SER A 178 6.05 1.99 11.24
N GLY A 179 5.94 1.73 9.93
CA GLY A 179 7.06 1.36 9.08
C GLY A 179 7.56 -0.08 9.25
N PHE A 180 6.89 -0.92 10.07
CA PHE A 180 7.24 -2.35 10.19
C PHE A 180 7.02 -3.13 8.90
N ILE A 181 6.06 -2.70 8.09
CA ILE A 181 5.85 -3.21 6.73
C ILE A 181 5.85 -2.06 5.73
N THR A 182 6.26 -2.34 4.49
CA THR A 182 6.29 -1.36 3.40
C THR A 182 5.01 -1.41 2.55
N ILE A 183 4.79 -0.40 1.69
CA ILE A 183 3.70 -0.39 0.70
C ILE A 183 3.75 -1.65 -0.20
N GLY A 184 4.96 -2.13 -0.52
CA GLY A 184 5.15 -3.36 -1.29
C GLY A 184 4.57 -4.58 -0.57
N HIS A 185 4.83 -4.70 0.74
CA HIS A 185 4.26 -5.75 1.58
C HIS A 185 2.73 -5.65 1.67
N ALA A 186 2.20 -4.45 1.92
CA ALA A 186 0.77 -4.19 2.00
C ALA A 186 0.03 -4.61 0.70
N LYS A 187 0.61 -4.33 -0.48
CA LYS A 187 0.06 -4.77 -1.78
C LYS A 187 0.00 -6.29 -1.91
N VAL A 188 1.00 -7.00 -1.41
CA VAL A 188 1.01 -8.47 -1.43
C VAL A 188 -0.04 -9.03 -0.47
N VAL A 189 -0.15 -8.47 0.73
CA VAL A 189 -1.13 -8.86 1.75
C VAL A 189 -2.57 -8.63 1.26
N LEU A 190 -2.83 -7.53 0.54
CA LEU A 190 -4.13 -7.25 -0.11
C LEU A 190 -4.60 -8.35 -1.09
N GLY A 191 -3.69 -9.19 -1.57
CA GLY A 191 -4.01 -10.33 -2.43
C GLY A 191 -4.64 -11.52 -1.68
N LEU A 192 -4.65 -11.51 -0.35
CA LEU A 192 -5.25 -12.58 0.46
C LEU A 192 -6.76 -12.36 0.60
N PRO A 193 -7.57 -13.45 0.54
CA PRO A 193 -9.03 -13.35 0.46
C PRO A 193 -9.71 -13.03 1.79
N ALA A 194 -9.07 -13.31 2.93
CA ALA A 194 -9.68 -13.17 4.25
C ALA A 194 -8.87 -12.20 5.12
N PRO A 195 -9.55 -11.31 5.90
CA PRO A 195 -8.88 -10.36 6.79
C PRO A 195 -7.95 -11.03 7.80
N GLU A 196 -8.34 -12.18 8.35
CA GLU A 196 -7.54 -12.92 9.33
C GLU A 196 -6.21 -13.42 8.72
N LEU A 197 -6.25 -13.80 7.44
CA LEU A 197 -5.03 -14.18 6.70
C LEU A 197 -4.16 -12.98 6.40
N GLN A 198 -4.76 -11.81 6.15
CA GLN A 198 -4.05 -10.57 5.94
C GLN A 198 -3.31 -10.13 7.21
N GLU A 199 -3.97 -10.14 8.36
CA GLU A 199 -3.38 -9.83 9.65
C GLU A 199 -2.24 -10.78 10.00
N LYS A 200 -2.49 -12.10 9.88
CA LYS A 200 -1.47 -13.12 10.12
C LYS A 200 -0.26 -12.96 9.21
N ALA A 201 -0.47 -12.70 7.92
CA ALA A 201 0.61 -12.50 6.97
C ALA A 201 1.41 -11.24 7.30
N ALA A 202 0.74 -10.12 7.59
CA ALA A 202 1.39 -8.86 7.94
C ALA A 202 2.24 -8.98 9.21
N GLN A 203 1.72 -9.66 10.25
CA GLN A 203 2.47 -9.92 11.47
C GLN A 203 3.72 -10.77 11.20
N MET A 204 3.58 -11.87 10.44
CA MET A 204 4.73 -12.72 10.08
C MET A 204 5.76 -11.97 9.23
N ILE A 205 5.35 -11.06 8.36
CA ILE A 205 6.26 -10.22 7.57
C ILE A 205 7.04 -9.28 8.48
N ALA A 206 6.36 -8.63 9.44
CA ALA A 206 6.97 -7.71 10.39
C ALA A 206 7.96 -8.43 11.33
N ASP A 207 7.53 -9.53 11.97
CA ASP A 207 8.33 -10.27 12.96
C ASP A 207 9.61 -10.87 12.35
N ASN A 208 9.53 -11.37 11.12
CA ASN A 208 10.65 -12.02 10.44
C ASN A 208 11.41 -11.06 9.48
N GLN A 209 11.03 -9.78 9.43
CA GLN A 209 11.65 -8.76 8.56
C GLN A 209 11.78 -9.24 7.10
N LEU A 210 10.74 -9.87 6.57
CA LEU A 210 10.75 -10.47 5.24
C LEU A 210 10.85 -9.37 4.17
N ASN A 211 11.56 -9.66 3.09
CA ASN A 211 11.49 -8.81 1.90
C ASN A 211 10.23 -9.11 1.08
N VAL A 212 9.89 -8.22 0.11
CA VAL A 212 8.65 -8.31 -0.68
C VAL A 212 8.52 -9.68 -1.41
N ARG A 213 9.62 -10.23 -1.93
CA ARG A 213 9.60 -11.55 -2.61
C ARG A 213 9.31 -12.71 -1.65
N GLN A 214 9.85 -12.63 -0.44
CA GLN A 214 9.56 -13.61 0.61
C GLN A 214 8.12 -13.49 1.09
N ALA A 215 7.60 -12.26 1.23
CA ALA A 215 6.21 -12.00 1.55
C ALA A 215 5.25 -12.56 0.48
N GLU A 216 5.57 -12.41 -0.81
CA GLU A 216 4.83 -13.04 -1.91
C GLU A 216 4.78 -14.57 -1.78
N ALA A 217 5.91 -15.20 -1.47
CA ALA A 217 5.98 -16.65 -1.29
C ALA A 217 5.16 -17.10 -0.06
N LEU A 218 5.21 -16.33 1.04
CA LEU A 218 4.40 -16.56 2.24
C LEU A 218 2.90 -16.46 1.92
N CYS A 219 2.47 -15.36 1.30
CA CYS A 219 1.06 -15.14 0.96
C CYS A 219 0.55 -16.21 -0.02
N LYS A 220 1.35 -16.65 -0.99
CA LYS A 220 1.00 -17.78 -1.87
C LYS A 220 0.80 -19.10 -1.10
N LYS A 221 1.56 -19.32 -0.02
CA LYS A 221 1.36 -20.50 0.85
C LYS A 221 0.08 -20.37 1.67
N LEU A 222 -0.20 -19.21 2.22
CA LEU A 222 -1.39 -18.94 3.02
C LEU A 222 -2.68 -18.93 2.20
N ALA A 223 -2.62 -18.47 0.95
CA ALA A 223 -3.75 -18.46 0.03
C ALA A 223 -4.15 -19.86 -0.48
N LYS A 224 -3.24 -20.83 -0.43
CA LYS A 224 -3.60 -22.23 -0.76
C LYS A 224 -4.53 -22.72 0.36
N PRO A 225 -5.74 -23.19 0.02
CA PRO A 225 -6.55 -23.86 1.02
C PRO A 225 -5.68 -24.96 1.64
N ALA A 226 -5.65 -25.01 2.97
CA ALA A 226 -5.06 -26.15 3.64
C ALA A 226 -5.69 -27.37 2.96
N LYS A 227 -4.86 -28.20 2.30
CA LYS A 227 -5.35 -29.51 1.90
C LYS A 227 -5.88 -30.11 3.19
N GLU A 228 -7.22 -30.18 3.31
CA GLU A 228 -7.79 -31.04 4.33
C GLU A 228 -6.98 -32.33 4.28
N PRO A 229 -6.46 -32.81 5.42
CA PRO A 229 -5.82 -34.11 5.41
C PRO A 229 -6.90 -35.02 4.83
N VAL A 230 -6.69 -35.41 3.55
CA VAL A 230 -7.51 -36.43 2.93
C VAL A 230 -7.36 -37.57 3.91
N ALA A 231 -8.42 -37.86 4.67
CA ALA A 231 -8.44 -39.00 5.58
C ALA A 231 -7.91 -40.15 4.73
N ALA A 232 -6.74 -40.64 5.08
CA ALA A 232 -6.13 -41.74 4.34
C ALA A 232 -7.23 -42.81 4.27
N PRO A 233 -7.64 -43.27 3.08
CA PRO A 233 -8.65 -44.30 2.98
C PRO A 233 -8.21 -45.40 3.91
N LEU A 234 -9.11 -45.79 4.84
CA LEU A 234 -8.85 -46.88 5.79
C LEU A 234 -8.20 -47.99 4.97
N PRO A 235 -6.99 -48.50 5.35
CA PRO A 235 -6.31 -49.51 4.58
C PRO A 235 -7.29 -50.68 4.42
N SER A 236 -7.64 -51.03 3.18
CA SER A 236 -8.45 -52.21 2.93
C SER A 236 -7.72 -53.38 3.63
N ALA A 237 -8.40 -54.21 4.34
CA ALA A 237 -7.78 -55.32 5.09
C ALA A 237 -7.00 -56.27 4.15
N LEU A 238 -7.44 -56.33 2.89
CA LEU A 238 -6.89 -57.22 1.85
C LEU A 238 -5.37 -57.07 1.61
N PRO A 239 -4.78 -55.86 1.42
CA PRO A 239 -3.33 -55.76 1.23
C PRO A 239 -2.52 -56.21 2.44
N VAL A 240 -3.03 -55.95 3.66
CA VAL A 240 -2.35 -56.35 4.90
C VAL A 240 -2.39 -57.86 5.09
N GLU A 241 -3.53 -58.49 4.84
CA GLU A 241 -3.67 -59.94 4.91
C GLU A 241 -2.78 -60.64 3.88
N VAL A 242 -2.70 -60.10 2.65
CA VAL A 242 -1.83 -60.63 1.60
C VAL A 242 -0.35 -60.43 1.94
N GLU A 243 0.05 -59.28 2.50
CA GLU A 243 1.42 -59.05 3.00
C GLU A 243 1.81 -60.12 4.04
N GLU A 244 0.93 -60.37 5.01
CA GLU A 244 1.22 -61.28 6.10
C GLU A 244 1.32 -62.73 5.62
N SER A 245 0.39 -63.14 4.75
CA SER A 245 0.41 -64.48 4.14
C SER A 245 1.66 -64.70 3.27
N LEU A 246 2.07 -63.69 2.47
CA LEU A 246 3.26 -63.76 1.64
C LEU A 246 4.56 -63.73 2.48
N LYS A 247 4.62 -62.96 3.58
CA LYS A 247 5.75 -62.99 4.51
C LYS A 247 5.96 -64.37 5.13
N GLN A 248 4.86 -65.02 5.54
CA GLN A 248 4.93 -66.38 6.09
C GLN A 248 5.36 -67.40 5.05
N ALA A 249 4.87 -67.31 3.80
CA ALA A 249 5.18 -68.26 2.74
C ALA A 249 6.60 -68.08 2.21
N LEU A 250 7.11 -66.87 2.11
CA LEU A 250 8.40 -66.57 1.48
C LEU A 250 9.56 -66.40 2.47
N GLY A 251 9.27 -66.25 3.76
CA GLY A 251 10.29 -65.95 4.77
C GLY A 251 11.07 -64.66 4.53
N SER A 252 10.48 -63.74 3.75
CA SER A 252 11.11 -62.49 3.32
C SER A 252 10.19 -61.27 3.58
N GLU A 253 10.75 -60.09 3.67
CA GLU A 253 9.96 -58.86 3.81
C GLU A 253 9.21 -58.56 2.51
N VAL A 254 7.87 -58.49 2.60
CA VAL A 254 6.95 -58.21 1.48
C VAL A 254 6.15 -56.99 1.78
N ARG A 255 5.98 -56.12 0.77
CA ARG A 255 5.08 -54.95 0.81
C ARG A 255 4.12 -54.97 -0.38
N VAL A 256 2.86 -54.75 -0.09
CA VAL A 256 1.77 -54.65 -1.07
C VAL A 256 1.20 -53.23 -1.07
N ALA A 257 1.43 -52.50 -2.16
CA ALA A 257 0.73 -51.23 -2.42
C ALA A 257 -0.43 -51.53 -3.38
N TYR A 258 -1.68 -51.30 -2.94
CA TYR A 258 -2.88 -51.61 -3.72
C TYR A 258 -3.82 -50.43 -3.72
N HIS A 259 -4.31 -50.03 -4.92
CA HIS A 259 -5.28 -48.95 -5.10
C HIS A 259 -6.14 -49.24 -6.35
N ASP A 260 -7.45 -49.26 -6.20
CA ASP A 260 -8.43 -49.37 -7.28
C ASP A 260 -8.13 -50.50 -8.34
N GLY A 261 -7.92 -51.71 -7.89
CA GLY A 261 -7.70 -52.86 -8.76
C GLY A 261 -6.28 -52.96 -9.34
N LYS A 262 -5.39 -52.01 -9.01
CA LYS A 262 -4.00 -51.99 -9.43
C LYS A 262 -3.09 -52.00 -8.20
N GLY A 263 -2.02 -52.79 -8.29
CA GLY A 263 -1.11 -52.89 -7.17
C GLY A 263 0.34 -53.14 -7.60
N LYS A 264 1.22 -52.89 -6.62
CA LYS A 264 2.64 -53.19 -6.72
C LYS A 264 3.04 -54.09 -5.56
N LEU A 265 3.61 -55.24 -5.87
CA LEU A 265 4.22 -56.13 -4.90
C LEU A 265 5.72 -55.86 -4.88
N THR A 266 6.30 -55.65 -3.71
CA THR A 266 7.74 -55.51 -3.51
C THR A 266 8.20 -56.59 -2.54
N VAL A 267 9.12 -57.44 -2.98
CA VAL A 267 9.71 -58.52 -2.17
C VAL A 267 11.20 -58.26 -2.02
N HIS A 268 11.69 -58.29 -0.78
CA HIS A 268 13.11 -58.13 -0.49
C HIS A 268 13.79 -59.47 -0.36
N PHE A 269 14.84 -59.70 -1.16
CA PHE A 269 15.66 -60.91 -1.12
C PHE A 269 17.02 -60.58 -0.51
N TYR A 270 17.53 -61.47 0.31
CA TYR A 270 18.80 -61.32 1.01
C TYR A 270 19.86 -62.36 0.54
N SER A 271 19.45 -63.27 -0.35
CA SER A 271 20.36 -64.26 -0.98
C SER A 271 19.85 -64.67 -2.36
N ASP A 272 20.77 -65.19 -3.22
CA ASP A 272 20.47 -65.78 -4.55
C ASP A 272 19.52 -66.95 -4.43
N ASP A 273 19.65 -67.74 -3.37
CA ASP A 273 18.82 -68.91 -3.17
C ASP A 273 17.37 -68.55 -2.86
N GLN A 274 17.14 -67.50 -2.11
CA GLN A 274 15.78 -66.96 -1.88
C GLN A 274 15.16 -66.45 -3.19
N LEU A 275 15.93 -65.78 -4.04
CA LEU A 275 15.45 -65.31 -5.33
C LEU A 275 15.09 -66.47 -6.27
N LYS A 276 15.91 -67.57 -6.32
CA LYS A 276 15.63 -68.78 -7.09
C LYS A 276 14.40 -69.50 -6.57
N ALA A 277 14.24 -69.64 -5.26
CA ALA A 277 13.06 -70.26 -4.65
C ALA A 277 11.77 -69.47 -5.00
N PHE A 278 11.80 -68.14 -4.94
CA PHE A 278 10.67 -67.30 -5.35
C PHE A 278 10.33 -67.43 -6.83
N ALA A 279 11.35 -67.46 -7.71
CA ALA A 279 11.16 -67.65 -9.15
C ALA A 279 10.52 -69.03 -9.46
N ASN A 280 10.94 -70.07 -8.78
CA ASN A 280 10.36 -71.38 -8.91
C ASN A 280 8.91 -71.45 -8.42
N LEU A 281 8.58 -70.81 -7.36
CA LEU A 281 7.23 -70.72 -6.83
C LEU A 281 6.28 -70.00 -7.79
N LEU A 282 6.72 -68.89 -8.40
CA LEU A 282 5.96 -68.22 -9.44
C LEU A 282 5.80 -69.04 -10.73
N GLY A 283 6.80 -69.80 -11.08
CA GLY A 283 6.76 -70.61 -12.26
C GLY A 283 5.80 -71.85 -12.19
N GLN A 284 5.35 -72.16 -10.96
CA GLN A 284 4.33 -73.20 -10.75
C GLN A 284 2.88 -72.68 -10.92
N TYR A 285 2.68 -71.32 -10.93
CA TYR A 285 1.40 -70.71 -11.20
C TYR A 285 1.28 -70.42 -12.71
N SER A 286 0.63 -71.27 -13.44
CA SER A 286 0.14 -70.95 -14.79
C SER A 286 -1.14 -70.11 -14.62
N VAL A 287 -1.13 -68.93 -15.21
CA VAL A 287 -2.37 -68.16 -15.35
C VAL A 287 -3.14 -68.79 -16.49
N GLU A 288 -4.27 -69.47 -16.18
CA GLU A 288 -5.28 -69.79 -17.19
C GLU A 288 -5.97 -68.54 -17.75
#